data_81551aa292a0d8c69ab4a3a8d9db365f
#
_entry.id   81551aa292a0d8c69ab4a3a8d9db365f
#
_cell.length_a   1.000
_cell.length_b   1.000
_cell.length_c   1.000
_cell.angle_alpha   90.00
_cell.angle_beta   90.00
_cell.angle_gamma   90.00
#
_symmetry.space_group_name_H-M   'P 1'
#
loop_
_entity.id
_entity.type
_entity.pdbx_description
1 polymer ?
#
loop_
_entity_poly.entity_id
_entity_poly.type
_entity_poly.pdbx_seq_one_letter_code
_entity_poly.pdbx_strand_id
1 'polypeptide(L)'
;GGVVISRGVELAVDEINAAGGILGRKLKVISKDHRGNPARGVFNINQFSEMPHLLAVVGGVHTPVVLAEIEVIHEKNILMLVPWAAGTPIVDNDKTPNNVFRVSVRDAEAARVLIDYVKNIGLSNVALVLERTGWGRSNLASLTKAASEKGIAFTSTHWINWQQKDFSEDITAIKNNKAEGIILVTNVPEGVVVLDE
;
A
#
# COMPACT_ATOMS: atom_id res chain seq x y z
N GLY A 1 3.50 -1.00 11.24
CA GLY A 1 2.60 0.02 10.62
C GLY A 1 1.38 0.30 11.47
N GLY A 2 0.50 -0.68 11.71
CA GLY A 2 -0.79 -0.45 12.37
C GLY A 2 -0.70 0.23 13.75
N VAL A 3 0.21 -0.19 14.60
CA VAL A 3 0.42 0.43 15.94
C VAL A 3 0.82 1.90 15.84
N VAL A 4 1.66 2.27 14.88
CA VAL A 4 2.10 3.67 14.69
C VAL A 4 0.92 4.53 14.21
N ILE A 5 0.13 4.01 13.29
CA ILE A 5 -1.09 4.69 12.82
C ILE A 5 -2.07 4.90 13.97
N SER A 6 -2.33 3.86 14.78
CA SER A 6 -3.22 3.96 15.94
C SER A 6 -2.77 5.05 16.90
N ARG A 7 -1.49 5.08 17.27
CA ARG A 7 -0.93 6.11 18.14
C ARG A 7 -1.05 7.53 17.56
N GLY A 8 -0.83 7.68 16.25
CA GLY A 8 -1.00 8.98 15.59
C GLY A 8 -2.45 9.46 15.60
N VAL A 9 -3.41 8.54 15.39
CA VAL A 9 -4.84 8.85 15.47
C VAL A 9 -5.25 9.20 16.90
N GLU A 10 -4.81 8.44 17.88
CA GLU A 10 -5.10 8.70 19.31
C GLU A 10 -4.57 10.07 19.73
N LEU A 11 -3.32 10.40 19.38
CA LEU A 11 -2.73 11.70 19.68
C LEU A 11 -3.55 12.85 19.05
N ALA A 12 -3.90 12.75 17.77
CA ALA A 12 -4.69 13.76 17.08
C ALA A 12 -6.09 13.93 17.71
N VAL A 13 -6.72 12.81 18.10
CA VAL A 13 -8.02 12.83 18.77
C VAL A 13 -7.94 13.46 20.16
N ASP A 14 -6.89 13.21 20.91
CA ASP A 14 -6.65 13.81 22.22
C ASP A 14 -6.47 15.34 22.10
N GLU A 15 -5.69 15.81 21.12
CA GLU A 15 -5.51 17.25 20.85
C GLU A 15 -6.84 17.92 20.44
N ILE A 16 -7.60 17.31 19.54
CA ILE A 16 -8.91 17.82 19.11
C ILE A 16 -9.88 17.89 20.31
N ASN A 17 -9.90 16.84 21.13
CA ASN A 17 -10.79 16.77 22.28
C ASN A 17 -10.40 17.75 23.38
N ALA A 18 -9.11 18.01 23.59
CA ALA A 18 -8.60 19.03 24.51
C ALA A 18 -8.99 20.44 24.06
N ALA A 19 -9.04 20.68 22.74
CA ALA A 19 -9.51 21.95 22.16
C ALA A 19 -11.03 22.11 22.14
N GLY A 20 -11.80 21.17 22.73
CA GLY A 20 -13.27 21.25 22.81
C GLY A 20 -14.02 20.35 21.83
N GLY A 21 -13.31 19.53 21.06
CA GLY A 21 -13.89 18.61 20.08
C GLY A 21 -14.30 19.29 18.77
N ILE A 22 -15.09 18.58 17.98
CA ILE A 22 -15.65 19.08 16.71
C ILE A 22 -17.09 19.53 16.94
N LEU A 23 -17.38 20.79 16.73
CA LEU A 23 -18.70 21.39 17.01
C LEU A 23 -19.20 21.08 18.44
N GLY A 24 -18.30 21.14 19.41
CA GLY A 24 -18.60 20.87 20.82
C GLY A 24 -18.76 19.39 21.18
N ARG A 25 -18.50 18.48 20.24
CA ARG A 25 -18.59 17.02 20.44
C ARG A 25 -17.20 16.39 20.44
N LYS A 26 -16.95 15.55 21.44
CA LYS A 26 -15.71 14.80 21.57
C LYS A 26 -15.68 13.63 20.59
N LEU A 27 -14.50 13.37 20.02
CA LEU A 27 -14.23 12.17 19.21
C LEU A 27 -13.93 10.98 20.12
N LYS A 28 -14.32 9.79 19.66
CA LYS A 28 -13.99 8.50 20.28
C LYS A 28 -13.36 7.60 19.20
N VAL A 29 -12.20 7.04 19.49
CA VAL A 29 -11.54 6.04 18.62
C VAL A 29 -12.09 4.66 18.95
N ILE A 30 -12.45 3.89 17.90
CA ILE A 30 -12.81 2.48 17.99
C ILE A 30 -11.88 1.72 17.05
N SER A 31 -11.02 0.88 17.62
CA SER A 31 -9.99 0.19 16.88
C SER A 31 -10.37 -1.27 16.56
N LYS A 32 -10.09 -1.72 15.33
CA LYS A 32 -10.22 -3.12 14.88
C LYS A 32 -9.02 -3.52 14.07
N ASP A 33 -8.53 -4.73 14.29
CA ASP A 33 -7.37 -5.28 13.57
C ASP A 33 -7.82 -6.27 12.48
N HIS A 34 -7.48 -5.99 11.24
CA HIS A 34 -7.74 -6.89 10.10
C HIS A 34 -6.65 -7.96 9.91
N ARG A 35 -5.50 -7.89 10.61
CA ARG A 35 -4.40 -8.86 10.57
C ARG A 35 -3.87 -9.16 9.15
N GLY A 36 -3.85 -8.16 8.28
CA GLY A 36 -3.47 -8.33 6.88
C GLY A 36 -4.45 -9.12 6.01
N ASN A 37 -5.63 -9.49 6.54
CA ASN A 37 -6.62 -10.30 5.84
C ASN A 37 -7.70 -9.41 5.18
N PRO A 38 -7.86 -9.44 3.83
CA PRO A 38 -8.84 -8.65 3.09
C PRO A 38 -10.29 -8.90 3.52
N ALA A 39 -10.69 -10.17 3.70
CA ALA A 39 -12.05 -10.49 4.12
C ALA A 39 -12.38 -9.96 5.51
N ARG A 40 -11.38 -9.96 6.41
CA ARG A 40 -11.53 -9.38 7.75
C ARG A 40 -11.60 -7.86 7.69
N GLY A 41 -10.89 -7.23 6.77
CA GLY A 41 -11.02 -5.79 6.48
C GLY A 41 -12.45 -5.44 6.11
N VAL A 42 -13.01 -6.10 5.11
CA VAL A 42 -14.41 -5.93 4.68
C VAL A 42 -15.39 -6.16 5.83
N PHE A 43 -15.19 -7.22 6.62
CA PHE A 43 -16.02 -7.49 7.80
C PHE A 43 -15.96 -6.33 8.82
N ASN A 44 -14.77 -5.79 9.09
CA ASN A 44 -14.61 -4.66 10.01
C ASN A 44 -15.32 -3.40 9.48
N ILE A 45 -15.23 -3.11 8.18
CA ILE A 45 -15.93 -1.97 7.56
C ILE A 45 -17.45 -2.12 7.71
N ASN A 46 -18.01 -3.31 7.45
CA ASN A 46 -19.43 -3.55 7.67
C ASN A 46 -19.84 -3.31 9.13
N GLN A 47 -19.02 -3.77 10.09
CA GLN A 47 -19.30 -3.50 11.51
C GLN A 47 -19.23 -2.00 11.86
N PHE A 48 -18.28 -1.25 11.26
CA PHE A 48 -18.20 0.20 11.44
C PHE A 48 -19.43 0.90 10.84
N SER A 49 -19.92 0.45 9.67
CA SER A 49 -21.09 1.05 9.02
C SER A 49 -22.38 0.97 9.84
N GLU A 50 -22.47 0.01 10.76
CA GLU A 50 -23.61 -0.15 11.67
C GLU A 50 -23.52 0.75 12.92
N MET A 51 -22.40 1.42 13.14
CA MET A 51 -22.20 2.26 14.33
C MET A 51 -22.88 3.61 14.14
N PRO A 52 -23.75 4.04 15.07
CA PRO A 52 -24.31 5.37 15.02
C PRO A 52 -23.19 6.41 15.19
N HIS A 53 -23.27 7.47 14.41
CA HIS A 53 -22.32 8.60 14.47
C HIS A 53 -20.88 8.26 14.00
N LEU A 54 -20.71 7.26 13.13
CA LEU A 54 -19.44 7.06 12.44
C LEU A 54 -19.08 8.32 11.67
N LEU A 55 -17.93 8.93 11.99
CA LEU A 55 -17.43 10.11 11.29
C LEU A 55 -16.59 9.72 10.07
N ALA A 56 -15.60 8.87 10.29
CA ALA A 56 -14.69 8.37 9.26
C ALA A 56 -14.01 7.08 9.73
N VAL A 57 -13.46 6.34 8.79
CA VAL A 57 -12.54 5.24 9.05
C VAL A 57 -11.12 5.70 8.69
N VAL A 58 -10.19 5.58 9.64
CA VAL A 58 -8.76 5.80 9.40
C VAL A 58 -8.07 4.46 9.40
N GLY A 59 -7.51 4.04 8.26
CA GLY A 59 -6.92 2.71 8.16
C GLY A 59 -6.21 2.48 6.84
N GLY A 60 -5.73 1.24 6.64
CA GLY A 60 -5.05 0.87 5.40
C GLY A 60 -3.54 0.88 5.52
N VAL A 61 -2.99 -0.18 6.15
CA VAL A 61 -1.57 -0.50 6.12
C VAL A 61 -1.24 -1.27 4.84
N HIS A 62 -2.09 -2.23 4.48
CA HIS A 62 -1.86 -3.15 3.38
C HIS A 62 -2.79 -2.83 2.20
N THR A 63 -2.21 -2.53 1.04
CA THR A 63 -2.95 -2.27 -0.21
C THR A 63 -4.00 -3.35 -0.53
N PRO A 64 -3.70 -4.68 -0.45
CA PRO A 64 -4.71 -5.69 -0.78
C PRO A 64 -5.94 -5.67 0.13
N VAL A 65 -5.79 -5.24 1.38
CA VAL A 65 -6.92 -5.07 2.31
C VAL A 65 -7.77 -3.89 1.88
N VAL A 66 -7.15 -2.72 1.66
CA VAL A 66 -7.87 -1.51 1.25
C VAL A 66 -8.59 -1.72 -0.07
N LEU A 67 -7.96 -2.37 -1.06
CA LEU A 67 -8.60 -2.67 -2.33
C LEU A 67 -9.87 -3.53 -2.18
N ALA A 68 -9.89 -4.46 -1.23
CA ALA A 68 -11.07 -5.24 -0.93
C ALA A 68 -12.17 -4.43 -0.22
N GLU A 69 -11.79 -3.38 0.50
CA GLU A 69 -12.71 -2.53 1.26
C GLU A 69 -13.42 -1.48 0.38
N ILE A 70 -12.86 -1.11 -0.78
CA ILE A 70 -13.33 0.01 -1.62
C ILE A 70 -14.82 -0.09 -1.95
N GLU A 71 -15.31 -1.25 -2.37
CA GLU A 71 -16.71 -1.43 -2.76
C GLU A 71 -17.63 -1.15 -1.58
N VAL A 72 -17.39 -1.76 -0.43
CA VAL A 72 -18.24 -1.58 0.75
C VAL A 72 -18.14 -0.16 1.33
N ILE A 73 -16.97 0.48 1.25
CA ILE A 73 -16.77 1.89 1.63
C ILE A 73 -17.72 2.80 0.85
N HIS A 74 -17.79 2.63 -0.47
CA HIS A 74 -18.66 3.44 -1.32
C HIS A 74 -20.13 3.05 -1.17
N GLU A 75 -20.45 1.76 -1.12
CA GLU A 75 -21.81 1.26 -0.90
C GLU A 75 -22.42 1.82 0.42
N LYS A 76 -21.63 1.86 1.47
CA LYS A 76 -22.07 2.35 2.79
C LYS A 76 -21.85 3.86 2.98
N ASN A 77 -21.36 4.55 1.95
CA ASN A 77 -21.06 5.99 1.99
C ASN A 77 -20.17 6.38 3.17
N ILE A 78 -19.11 5.61 3.42
CA ILE A 78 -18.15 5.84 4.51
C ILE A 78 -17.01 6.71 3.98
N LEU A 79 -16.62 7.73 4.73
CA LEU A 79 -15.37 8.46 4.49
C LEU A 79 -14.20 7.61 4.99
N MET A 80 -13.24 7.32 4.09
CA MET A 80 -12.02 6.59 4.45
C MET A 80 -10.76 7.43 4.23
N LEU A 81 -9.91 7.50 5.25
CA LEU A 81 -8.61 8.14 5.21
C LEU A 81 -7.52 7.08 5.29
N VAL A 82 -6.69 6.99 4.25
CA VAL A 82 -5.64 5.96 4.11
C VAL A 82 -4.27 6.58 4.37
N PRO A 83 -3.66 6.33 5.56
CA PRO A 83 -2.40 6.96 5.93
C PRO A 83 -1.15 6.27 5.37
N TRP A 84 -1.24 5.02 4.91
CA TRP A 84 -0.05 4.24 4.56
C TRP A 84 -0.11 3.49 3.22
N ALA A 85 -1.16 2.73 2.94
CA ALA A 85 -1.25 1.90 1.74
C ALA A 85 -1.08 2.72 0.45
N ALA A 86 -0.11 2.34 -0.40
CA ALA A 86 0.37 3.14 -1.51
C ALA A 86 -0.22 2.77 -2.89
N GLY A 87 -0.99 1.67 -2.98
CA GLY A 87 -1.55 1.18 -4.25
C GLY A 87 -2.25 2.26 -5.04
N THR A 88 -1.88 2.44 -6.30
CA THR A 88 -2.49 3.44 -7.19
C THR A 88 -4.01 3.30 -7.27
N PRO A 89 -4.60 2.08 -7.41
CA PRO A 89 -6.05 1.91 -7.52
C PRO A 89 -6.85 2.24 -6.26
N ILE A 90 -6.20 2.52 -5.13
CA ILE A 90 -6.90 2.92 -3.90
C ILE A 90 -7.69 4.23 -4.10
N VAL A 91 -7.10 5.19 -4.80
CA VAL A 91 -7.72 6.49 -5.07
C VAL A 91 -8.09 6.67 -6.54
N ASP A 92 -7.40 5.95 -7.45
CA ASP A 92 -7.76 5.88 -8.87
C ASP A 92 -8.70 4.66 -9.06
N ASN A 93 -9.90 4.70 -8.48
CA ASN A 93 -10.82 3.55 -8.36
C ASN A 93 -12.12 3.72 -9.16
N ASP A 94 -12.19 4.74 -10.04
CA ASP A 94 -13.32 5.05 -10.93
C ASP A 94 -14.67 5.33 -10.21
N LYS A 95 -14.65 5.50 -8.87
CA LYS A 95 -15.86 5.85 -8.10
C LYS A 95 -16.10 7.36 -8.10
N THR A 96 -17.36 7.75 -8.28
CA THR A 96 -17.78 9.16 -8.25
C THR A 96 -19.11 9.30 -7.48
N PRO A 97 -19.14 10.02 -6.35
CA PRO A 97 -18.00 10.61 -5.67
C PRO A 97 -17.03 9.56 -5.10
N ASN A 98 -15.75 9.90 -4.99
CA ASN A 98 -14.78 9.04 -4.33
C ASN A 98 -14.75 9.32 -2.83
N ASN A 99 -14.98 8.30 -2.02
CA ASN A 99 -15.01 8.40 -0.56
C ASN A 99 -13.67 8.03 0.10
N VAL A 100 -12.65 7.70 -0.70
CA VAL A 100 -11.33 7.26 -0.20
C VAL A 100 -10.29 8.35 -0.47
N PHE A 101 -9.63 8.81 0.58
CA PHE A 101 -8.58 9.82 0.53
C PHE A 101 -7.29 9.26 1.10
N ARG A 102 -6.15 9.64 0.52
CA ARG A 102 -4.84 9.14 0.93
C ARG A 102 -3.87 10.29 1.20
N VAL A 103 -3.05 10.14 2.24
CA VAL A 103 -1.96 11.06 2.58
C VAL A 103 -0.57 10.49 2.32
N SER A 104 -0.45 9.16 2.13
CA SER A 104 0.81 8.50 1.77
C SER A 104 1.17 8.71 0.29
N VAL A 105 2.40 8.29 -0.09
CA VAL A 105 2.83 8.25 -1.49
C VAL A 105 1.92 7.34 -2.33
N ARG A 106 1.75 7.66 -3.60
CA ARG A 106 1.09 6.79 -4.58
C ARG A 106 2.15 5.98 -5.35
N ASP A 107 1.92 4.67 -5.54
CA ASP A 107 2.87 3.79 -6.25
C ASP A 107 3.26 4.34 -7.63
N ALA A 108 2.33 4.96 -8.35
CA ALA A 108 2.63 5.57 -9.66
C ALA A 108 3.69 6.68 -9.57
N GLU A 109 3.68 7.48 -8.51
CA GLU A 109 4.69 8.53 -8.30
C GLU A 109 6.02 7.93 -7.82
N ALA A 110 5.96 6.95 -6.91
CA ALA A 110 7.15 6.22 -6.46
C ALA A 110 7.86 5.51 -7.64
N ALA A 111 7.08 4.89 -8.53
CA ALA A 111 7.61 4.24 -9.72
C ALA A 111 8.39 5.20 -10.63
N ARG A 112 7.88 6.42 -10.85
CA ARG A 112 8.58 7.44 -11.65
C ARG A 112 9.94 7.79 -11.04
N VAL A 113 9.95 8.05 -9.73
CA VAL A 113 11.19 8.40 -9.02
C VAL A 113 12.21 7.25 -9.07
N LEU A 114 11.76 6.01 -8.87
CA LEU A 114 12.63 4.82 -8.94
C LEU A 114 13.21 4.63 -10.34
N ILE A 115 12.41 4.76 -11.39
CA ILE A 115 12.88 4.62 -12.78
C ILE A 115 13.79 5.78 -13.17
N ASP A 116 13.50 7.01 -12.75
CA ASP A 116 14.41 8.15 -12.96
C ASP A 116 15.75 7.92 -12.26
N TYR A 117 15.75 7.37 -11.05
CA TYR A 117 16.98 7.01 -10.34
C TYR A 117 17.77 5.94 -11.08
N VAL A 118 17.12 4.83 -11.49
CA VAL A 118 17.74 3.75 -12.28
C VAL A 118 18.44 4.31 -13.52
N LYS A 119 17.76 5.19 -14.27
CA LYS A 119 18.31 5.85 -15.44
C LYS A 119 19.50 6.76 -15.11
N ASN A 120 19.39 7.55 -14.05
CA ASN A 120 20.42 8.52 -13.65
C ASN A 120 21.72 7.84 -13.22
N ILE A 121 21.65 6.63 -12.65
CA ILE A 121 22.84 5.84 -12.31
C ILE A 121 23.35 4.99 -13.48
N GLY A 122 22.77 5.12 -14.68
CA GLY A 122 23.23 4.51 -15.91
C GLY A 122 22.79 3.07 -16.13
N LEU A 123 21.85 2.53 -15.37
CA LEU A 123 21.32 1.19 -15.56
C LEU A 123 20.22 1.19 -16.62
N SER A 124 20.18 0.11 -17.41
CA SER A 124 19.20 -0.08 -18.50
C SER A 124 18.36 -1.35 -18.34
N ASN A 125 18.91 -2.34 -17.64
CA ASN A 125 18.33 -3.68 -17.48
C ASN A 125 18.17 -4.01 -16.01
N VAL A 126 16.96 -4.08 -15.52
CA VAL A 126 16.69 -4.37 -14.12
C VAL A 126 15.71 -5.52 -13.95
N ALA A 127 15.84 -6.27 -12.86
CA ALA A 127 14.86 -7.26 -12.45
C ALA A 127 13.86 -6.65 -11.49
N LEU A 128 12.64 -7.15 -11.50
CA LEU A 128 11.60 -6.81 -10.51
C LEU A 128 11.42 -7.97 -9.55
N VAL A 129 11.41 -7.68 -8.24
CA VAL A 129 10.97 -8.62 -7.19
C VAL A 129 9.78 -8.00 -6.49
N LEU A 130 8.61 -8.59 -6.70
CA LEU A 130 7.33 -8.01 -6.32
C LEU A 130 6.55 -8.96 -5.42
N GLU A 131 5.89 -8.41 -4.42
CA GLU A 131 4.98 -9.18 -3.57
C GLU A 131 3.76 -9.67 -4.39
N ARG A 132 3.39 -10.94 -4.24
CA ARG A 132 2.27 -11.58 -4.96
C ARG A 132 0.91 -11.15 -4.39
N THR A 133 0.64 -9.86 -4.43
CA THR A 133 -0.59 -9.23 -3.93
C THR A 133 -1.10 -8.14 -4.87
N GLY A 134 -2.19 -7.49 -4.50
CA GLY A 134 -2.68 -6.29 -5.19
C GLY A 134 -1.66 -5.15 -5.18
N TRP A 135 -0.80 -5.07 -4.16
CA TRP A 135 0.27 -4.08 -4.10
C TRP A 135 1.36 -4.34 -5.16
N GLY A 136 1.86 -5.57 -5.25
CA GLY A 136 2.83 -5.91 -6.29
C GLY A 136 2.27 -5.68 -7.70
N ARG A 137 1.00 -6.02 -7.95
CA ARG A 137 0.36 -5.76 -9.25
C ARG A 137 0.25 -4.26 -9.58
N SER A 138 -0.09 -3.43 -8.59
CA SER A 138 -0.11 -1.96 -8.72
C SER A 138 1.27 -1.42 -9.09
N ASN A 139 2.31 -1.94 -8.41
CA ASN A 139 3.69 -1.56 -8.69
C ASN A 139 4.16 -2.02 -10.07
N LEU A 140 3.86 -3.27 -10.48
CA LEU A 140 4.19 -3.74 -11.83
C LEU A 140 3.61 -2.81 -12.90
N ALA A 141 2.33 -2.46 -12.81
CA ALA A 141 1.69 -1.57 -13.77
C ALA A 141 2.36 -0.19 -13.80
N SER A 142 2.61 0.40 -12.61
CA SER A 142 3.21 1.72 -12.47
C SER A 142 4.66 1.76 -12.96
N LEU A 143 5.46 0.75 -12.59
CA LEU A 143 6.86 0.62 -13.02
C LEU A 143 6.97 0.37 -14.52
N THR A 144 6.13 -0.50 -15.08
CA THR A 144 6.12 -0.78 -16.54
C THR A 144 5.82 0.50 -17.33
N LYS A 145 4.83 1.28 -16.88
CA LYS A 145 4.52 2.56 -17.51
C LYS A 145 5.70 3.53 -17.45
N ALA A 146 6.27 3.74 -16.27
CA ALA A 146 7.41 4.65 -16.09
C ALA A 146 8.65 4.19 -16.88
N ALA A 147 8.95 2.90 -16.89
CA ALA A 147 10.08 2.33 -17.60
C ALA A 147 9.97 2.50 -19.11
N SER A 148 8.77 2.31 -19.69
CA SER A 148 8.53 2.50 -21.12
C SER A 148 8.82 3.92 -21.59
N GLU A 149 8.55 4.92 -20.74
CA GLU A 149 8.80 6.34 -21.03
C GLU A 149 10.30 6.71 -20.99
N LYS A 150 11.12 5.90 -20.33
CA LYS A 150 12.54 6.19 -20.07
C LYS A 150 13.52 5.24 -20.78
N GLY A 151 13.01 4.21 -21.47
CA GLY A 151 13.83 3.21 -22.17
C GLY A 151 14.55 2.23 -21.22
N ILE A 152 13.98 1.98 -20.04
CA ILE A 152 14.44 0.95 -19.11
C ILE A 152 13.74 -0.37 -19.44
N ALA A 153 14.49 -1.47 -19.49
CA ALA A 153 13.96 -2.81 -19.72
C ALA A 153 13.91 -3.63 -18.42
N PHE A 154 12.82 -4.35 -18.23
CA PHE A 154 12.75 -5.36 -17.16
C PHE A 154 13.19 -6.71 -17.73
N THR A 155 14.30 -7.24 -17.22
CA THR A 155 14.87 -8.53 -17.65
C THR A 155 14.07 -9.72 -17.14
N SER A 156 13.46 -9.58 -15.96
CA SER A 156 12.60 -10.58 -15.35
C SER A 156 11.72 -9.97 -14.27
N THR A 157 10.63 -10.67 -13.95
CA THR A 157 9.73 -10.32 -12.84
C THR A 157 9.52 -11.54 -11.96
N HIS A 158 9.86 -11.42 -10.69
CA HIS A 158 9.79 -12.47 -9.69
C HIS A 158 8.69 -12.12 -8.68
N TRP A 159 7.82 -13.07 -8.41
CA TRP A 159 6.70 -12.90 -7.50
C TRP A 159 6.94 -13.65 -6.20
N ILE A 160 7.06 -12.93 -5.10
CA ILE A 160 7.32 -13.49 -3.78
C ILE A 160 6.06 -13.49 -2.90
N ASN A 161 5.99 -14.41 -1.97
CA ASN A 161 4.88 -14.55 -1.03
C ASN A 161 5.26 -14.00 0.34
N TRP A 162 4.28 -13.56 1.11
CA TRP A 162 4.48 -13.22 2.51
C TRP A 162 5.06 -14.41 3.28
N GLN A 163 6.01 -14.13 4.17
CA GLN A 163 6.72 -15.10 4.99
C GLN A 163 7.56 -16.12 4.20
N GLN A 164 7.80 -15.89 2.92
CA GLN A 164 8.78 -16.66 2.14
C GLN A 164 10.17 -16.44 2.74
N LYS A 165 10.95 -17.53 2.87
CA LYS A 165 12.25 -17.50 3.56
C LYS A 165 13.42 -17.94 2.68
N ASP A 166 13.14 -18.35 1.46
CA ASP A 166 14.13 -18.82 0.49
C ASP A 166 13.80 -18.22 -0.86
N PHE A 167 14.75 -17.53 -1.42
CA PHE A 167 14.68 -16.84 -2.71
C PHE A 167 15.82 -17.26 -3.64
N SER A 168 16.59 -18.30 -3.29
CA SER A 168 17.78 -18.74 -4.03
C SER A 168 17.51 -19.05 -5.50
N GLU A 169 16.34 -19.61 -5.82
CA GLU A 169 15.93 -19.84 -7.22
C GLU A 169 15.70 -18.51 -7.96
N ASP A 170 15.00 -17.57 -7.33
CA ASP A 170 14.74 -16.25 -7.90
C ASP A 170 16.03 -15.47 -8.12
N ILE A 171 16.92 -15.44 -7.12
CA ILE A 171 18.21 -14.77 -7.20
C ILE A 171 19.10 -15.40 -8.26
N THR A 172 19.13 -16.73 -8.35
CA THR A 172 19.87 -17.44 -9.41
C THR A 172 19.34 -17.07 -10.81
N ALA A 173 18.03 -17.01 -10.98
CA ALA A 173 17.42 -16.60 -12.23
C ALA A 173 17.74 -15.14 -12.59
N ILE A 174 17.71 -14.23 -11.62
CA ILE A 174 18.09 -12.81 -11.80
C ILE A 174 19.54 -12.67 -12.25
N LYS A 175 20.47 -13.38 -11.61
CA LYS A 175 21.88 -13.39 -11.98
C LYS A 175 22.09 -13.92 -13.42
N ASN A 176 21.38 -15.00 -13.78
CA ASN A 176 21.45 -15.59 -15.12
C ASN A 176 20.89 -14.67 -16.21
N ASN A 177 19.90 -13.86 -15.90
CA ASN A 177 19.28 -12.90 -16.81
C ASN A 177 20.08 -11.60 -16.98
N LYS A 178 21.27 -11.51 -16.36
CA LYS A 178 22.19 -10.36 -16.45
C LYS A 178 21.53 -9.02 -16.06
N ALA A 179 20.66 -9.04 -15.08
CA ALA A 179 20.12 -7.82 -14.52
C ALA A 179 21.24 -6.99 -13.88
N GLU A 180 21.26 -5.70 -14.16
CA GLU A 180 22.25 -4.75 -13.64
C GLU A 180 21.85 -4.25 -12.24
N GLY A 181 20.56 -4.41 -11.89
CA GLY A 181 20.00 -4.04 -10.60
C GLY A 181 18.63 -4.70 -10.36
N ILE A 182 18.16 -4.55 -9.16
CA ILE A 182 16.86 -5.08 -8.71
C ILE A 182 16.01 -3.94 -8.17
N ILE A 183 14.76 -3.83 -8.63
CA ILE A 183 13.72 -3.05 -7.94
C ILE A 183 12.94 -4.00 -7.06
N LEU A 184 13.02 -3.79 -5.74
CA LEU A 184 12.44 -4.65 -4.74
C LEU A 184 11.21 -3.99 -4.12
N VAL A 185 10.04 -4.62 -4.27
CA VAL A 185 8.76 -4.17 -3.71
C VAL A 185 8.22 -5.25 -2.79
N THR A 186 8.64 -5.20 -1.55
CA THR A 186 8.35 -6.20 -0.51
C THR A 186 8.13 -5.55 0.85
N ASN A 187 7.56 -6.29 1.78
CA ASN A 187 7.63 -5.93 3.18
C ASN A 187 9.06 -6.15 3.74
N VAL A 188 9.36 -5.52 4.87
CA VAL A 188 10.71 -5.55 5.46
C VAL A 188 11.24 -6.97 5.72
N PRO A 189 10.44 -7.92 6.28
CA PRO A 189 10.97 -9.26 6.56
C PRO A 189 11.47 -9.98 5.31
N GLU A 190 10.68 -9.96 4.23
CA GLU A 190 11.03 -10.61 2.97
C GLU A 190 12.18 -9.87 2.27
N GLY A 191 12.16 -8.54 2.33
CA GLY A 191 13.21 -7.70 1.74
C GLY A 191 14.59 -7.97 2.34
N VAL A 192 14.67 -8.18 3.65
CA VAL A 192 15.94 -8.54 4.32
C VAL A 192 16.45 -9.89 3.80
N VAL A 193 15.59 -10.91 3.72
CA VAL A 193 16.02 -12.24 3.23
C VAL A 193 16.50 -12.17 1.79
N VAL A 194 15.80 -11.44 0.91
CA VAL A 194 16.24 -11.24 -0.49
C VAL A 194 17.61 -10.58 -0.61
N LEU A 195 17.93 -9.66 0.32
CA LEU A 195 19.20 -8.94 0.30
C LEU A 195 20.36 -9.75 0.91
N ASP A 196 20.07 -10.76 1.73
CA ASP A 196 21.06 -11.62 2.37
C ASP A 196 21.50 -12.79 1.47
N GLU A 197 20.80 -13.11 0.37
CA GLU A 197 21.10 -14.14 -0.62
C GLU A 197 21.78 -13.58 -1.88
#